data_77933b9052fee2d313780175c29219a5
#
_entry.id   77933b9052fee2d313780175c29219a5
#
_cell.length_a   1.000
_cell.length_b   1.000
_cell.length_c   1.000
_cell.angle_alpha   90.00
_cell.angle_beta   90.00
_cell.angle_gamma   90.00
#
_symmetry.space_group_name_H-M   'P 1'
#
loop_
_entity.id
_entity.type
_entity.pdbx_description
1 polymer ?
#
loop_
_entity_poly.entity_id
_entity_poly.type
_entity_poly.pdbx_seq_one_letter_code
_entity_poly.pdbx_strand_id
1 'polypeptide(L)'
;MESEVQKKRILSGIQPSGDLTLGSYLGAIRNWAALADEYDCYYMMADMHTITVRQVPAELRRHTLVQLAAYIASGLDPEKNVLFVQSHVPAHAQLGWVLDCYTMFGELSRMTQFKDKSAKNADNINAGLFTYPALMAADILLYQADLVPVGGDQKQHVEICRDIATRFNGLYGDTFKLPDPYIPKVGARIMSLTTPTSKMSKSDKDQNGCVYMLEKPEDILRKFKKAMTDSDACVRFDPENKPGVSNLMQIYSVATGRDYATIEAEFAGQGYGSFKTAVGESVVELLRPIREETERLLADKSYLESVYRAGAEKAAYVANRTLSKVYKKVGFLAR
;
A
#
# COMPACT_ATOMS: atom_id res chain seq x y z
N MET A 1 -20.00 -10.82 -32.32
CA MET A 1 -19.25 -9.87 -31.43
C MET A 1 -19.35 -10.47 -30.03
N GLU A 2 -18.33 -11.15 -29.58
CA GLU A 2 -18.24 -11.57 -28.18
C GLU A 2 -18.27 -10.31 -27.34
N SER A 3 -19.21 -10.20 -26.40
CA SER A 3 -19.22 -9.13 -25.41
C SER A 3 -17.95 -9.27 -24.59
N GLU A 4 -16.98 -8.38 -24.78
CA GLU A 4 -15.85 -8.27 -23.88
C GLU A 4 -16.41 -8.17 -22.45
N VAL A 5 -16.19 -9.20 -21.67
CA VAL A 5 -16.55 -9.21 -20.24
C VAL A 5 -15.75 -8.09 -19.58
N GLN A 6 -16.45 -7.03 -19.18
CA GLN A 6 -15.79 -5.89 -18.55
C GLN A 6 -15.05 -6.38 -17.30
N LYS A 7 -13.70 -6.23 -17.29
CA LYS A 7 -12.87 -6.60 -16.15
C LYS A 7 -13.34 -5.87 -14.89
N LYS A 8 -13.35 -6.55 -13.75
CA LYS A 8 -13.58 -5.92 -12.46
C LYS A 8 -12.47 -4.91 -12.18
N ARG A 9 -12.83 -3.79 -11.57
CA ARG A 9 -11.87 -2.73 -11.26
C ARG A 9 -11.28 -2.88 -9.87
N ILE A 10 -9.97 -2.74 -9.81
CA ILE A 10 -9.19 -2.68 -8.57
C ILE A 10 -8.66 -1.27 -8.39
N LEU A 11 -8.80 -0.73 -7.16
CA LEU A 11 -8.08 0.47 -6.75
C LEU A 11 -7.22 0.16 -5.53
N SER A 12 -5.98 0.59 -5.57
CA SER A 12 -5.11 0.61 -4.40
C SER A 12 -4.13 1.78 -4.46
N GLY A 13 -3.43 2.04 -3.36
CA GLY A 13 -2.44 3.10 -3.30
C GLY A 13 -1.66 3.08 -1.99
N ILE A 14 -0.49 3.68 -2.03
CA ILE A 14 0.38 3.84 -0.86
C ILE A 14 0.70 5.33 -0.70
N GLN A 15 0.77 5.79 0.55
CA GLN A 15 1.20 7.15 0.87
C GLN A 15 2.71 7.31 0.63
N PRO A 16 3.17 8.33 -0.13
CA PRO A 16 4.58 8.62 -0.32
C PRO A 16 5.19 9.34 0.91
N SER A 17 4.97 8.79 2.10
CA SER A 17 5.43 9.34 3.39
C SER A 17 6.85 8.92 3.77
N GLY A 18 7.63 8.43 2.82
CA GLY A 18 9.00 7.91 2.97
C GLY A 18 9.25 6.76 2.01
N ASP A 19 10.45 6.21 2.06
CA ASP A 19 10.84 5.12 1.17
C ASP A 19 9.98 3.85 1.40
N LEU A 20 9.79 3.08 0.35
CA LEU A 20 9.03 1.83 0.41
C LEU A 20 9.81 0.76 1.16
N THR A 21 9.11 0.00 2.00
CA THR A 21 9.72 -1.08 2.79
C THR A 21 9.62 -2.42 2.09
N LEU A 22 10.47 -3.38 2.48
CA LEU A 22 10.34 -4.79 2.10
C LEU A 22 8.92 -5.32 2.39
N GLY A 23 8.33 -4.92 3.54
CA GLY A 23 6.95 -5.26 3.89
C GLY A 23 5.91 -4.67 2.92
N SER A 24 6.13 -3.46 2.38
CA SER A 24 5.28 -2.86 1.35
C SER A 24 5.37 -3.65 0.03
N TYR A 25 6.58 -4.05 -0.35
CA TYR A 25 6.80 -4.84 -1.56
C TYR A 25 6.19 -6.23 -1.48
N LEU A 26 6.57 -7.02 -0.47
CA LEU A 26 6.12 -8.41 -0.33
C LEU A 26 4.64 -8.54 0.06
N GLY A 27 4.13 -7.56 0.81
CA GLY A 27 2.73 -7.55 1.27
C GLY A 27 1.73 -6.99 0.27
N ALA A 28 2.15 -6.13 -0.66
CA ALA A 28 1.25 -5.44 -1.59
C ALA A 28 1.77 -5.41 -3.03
N ILE A 29 2.85 -4.66 -3.31
CA ILE A 29 3.25 -4.27 -4.67
C ILE A 29 3.52 -5.48 -5.57
N ARG A 30 4.22 -6.49 -5.06
CA ARG A 30 4.50 -7.74 -5.79
C ARG A 30 3.23 -8.43 -6.29
N ASN A 31 2.16 -8.41 -5.47
CA ASN A 31 0.90 -9.02 -5.83
C ASN A 31 0.13 -8.20 -6.87
N TRP A 32 0.29 -6.87 -6.87
CA TRP A 32 -0.39 -5.99 -7.81
C TRP A 32 0.02 -6.23 -9.26
N ALA A 33 1.30 -6.51 -9.51
CA ALA A 33 1.79 -6.79 -10.86
C ALA A 33 1.07 -7.98 -11.52
N ALA A 34 0.70 -8.99 -10.73
CA ALA A 34 -0.02 -10.16 -11.23
C ALA A 34 -1.52 -9.89 -11.50
N LEU A 35 -2.10 -8.79 -11.00
CA LEU A 35 -3.53 -8.51 -11.14
C LEU A 35 -3.90 -7.88 -12.48
N ALA A 36 -2.95 -7.26 -13.18
CA ALA A 36 -3.20 -6.50 -14.41
C ALA A 36 -3.79 -7.34 -15.56
N ASP A 37 -3.53 -8.64 -15.58
CA ASP A 37 -4.04 -9.52 -16.63
C ASP A 37 -5.53 -9.86 -16.42
N GLU A 38 -6.01 -9.88 -15.17
CA GLU A 38 -7.39 -10.25 -14.82
C GLU A 38 -8.29 -9.04 -14.54
N TYR A 39 -7.71 -7.90 -14.11
CA TYR A 39 -8.45 -6.75 -13.58
C TYR A 39 -8.09 -5.45 -14.31
N ASP A 40 -8.99 -4.45 -14.21
CA ASP A 40 -8.75 -3.05 -14.59
C ASP A 40 -8.16 -2.33 -13.37
N CYS A 41 -6.83 -2.15 -13.37
CA CYS A 41 -6.07 -1.78 -12.18
C CYS A 41 -5.68 -0.29 -12.14
N TYR A 42 -6.00 0.35 -11.01
CA TYR A 42 -5.67 1.73 -10.68
C TYR A 42 -4.78 1.75 -9.44
N TYR A 43 -3.56 2.26 -9.57
CA TYR A 43 -2.60 2.37 -8.46
C TYR A 43 -2.15 3.81 -8.29
N MET A 44 -2.47 4.41 -7.13
CA MET A 44 -2.17 5.81 -6.89
C MET A 44 -1.03 6.00 -5.89
N MET A 45 -0.25 7.05 -6.10
CA MET A 45 0.57 7.67 -5.07
C MET A 45 -0.34 8.60 -4.26
N ALA A 46 -0.69 8.18 -3.03
CA ALA A 46 -1.72 8.83 -2.20
C ALA A 46 -1.14 10.03 -1.42
N ASP A 47 -0.71 11.05 -2.15
CA ASP A 47 0.01 12.21 -1.60
C ASP A 47 -0.90 13.14 -0.76
N MET A 48 -2.19 13.24 -1.07
CA MET A 48 -3.13 14.01 -0.26
C MET A 48 -3.31 13.41 1.15
N HIS A 49 -3.31 12.08 1.27
CA HIS A 49 -3.33 11.44 2.59
C HIS A 49 -2.05 11.68 3.38
N THR A 50 -0.92 11.89 2.68
CA THR A 50 0.37 12.07 3.33
C THR A 50 0.44 13.39 4.11
N ILE A 51 -0.23 14.44 3.63
CA ILE A 51 -0.21 15.77 4.28
C ILE A 51 -1.08 15.86 5.54
N THR A 52 -1.81 14.80 5.91
CA THR A 52 -2.46 14.71 7.22
C THR A 52 -1.45 14.77 8.38
N VAL A 53 -0.18 14.47 8.08
CA VAL A 53 0.99 14.72 8.94
C VAL A 53 1.91 15.67 8.18
N ARG A 54 2.53 16.62 8.88
CA ARG A 54 3.42 17.61 8.24
C ARG A 54 4.55 16.94 7.48
N GLN A 55 4.78 17.41 6.25
CA GLN A 55 5.80 16.92 5.35
C GLN A 55 6.80 18.03 5.01
N VAL A 56 8.04 17.64 4.71
CA VAL A 56 9.00 18.52 4.02
C VAL A 56 8.64 18.46 2.52
N PRO A 57 8.28 19.60 1.89
CA PRO A 57 7.76 19.58 0.50
C PRO A 57 8.71 18.96 -0.53
N ALA A 58 10.01 19.16 -0.37
CA ALA A 58 11.02 18.58 -1.28
C ALA A 58 11.05 17.04 -1.14
N GLU A 59 10.96 16.54 0.09
CA GLU A 59 10.94 15.09 0.36
C GLU A 59 9.65 14.45 -0.13
N LEU A 60 8.50 15.08 0.06
CA LEU A 60 7.23 14.55 -0.46
C LEU A 60 7.30 14.40 -1.98
N ARG A 61 7.80 15.42 -2.71
CA ARG A 61 7.98 15.33 -4.17
C ARG A 61 8.94 14.21 -4.56
N ARG A 62 10.06 14.09 -3.86
CA ARG A 62 11.06 13.03 -4.09
C ARG A 62 10.44 11.66 -3.87
N HIS A 63 9.79 11.44 -2.73
CA HIS A 63 9.17 10.15 -2.40
C HIS A 63 8.06 9.76 -3.38
N THR A 64 7.28 10.74 -3.88
CA THR A 64 6.24 10.47 -4.88
C THR A 64 6.86 9.93 -6.18
N LEU A 65 7.95 10.55 -6.68
CA LEU A 65 8.64 10.07 -7.88
C LEU A 65 9.35 8.72 -7.66
N VAL A 66 10.02 8.55 -6.52
CA VAL A 66 10.66 7.28 -6.14
C VAL A 66 9.63 6.16 -6.06
N GLN A 67 8.46 6.42 -5.50
CA GLN A 67 7.39 5.44 -5.40
C GLN A 67 6.86 5.04 -6.78
N LEU A 68 6.65 5.98 -7.69
CA LEU A 68 6.24 5.68 -9.06
C LEU A 68 7.29 4.81 -9.79
N ALA A 69 8.56 5.21 -9.70
CA ALA A 69 9.66 4.45 -10.31
C ALA A 69 9.74 3.03 -9.73
N ALA A 70 9.61 2.89 -8.40
CA ALA A 70 9.60 1.58 -7.73
C ALA A 70 8.38 0.72 -8.11
N TYR A 71 7.20 1.32 -8.36
CA TYR A 71 6.03 0.60 -8.88
C TYR A 71 6.34 0.00 -10.25
N ILE A 72 6.85 0.81 -11.18
CA ILE A 72 7.21 0.35 -12.53
C ILE A 72 8.30 -0.73 -12.46
N ALA A 73 9.37 -0.49 -11.70
CA ALA A 73 10.47 -1.44 -11.50
C ALA A 73 10.02 -2.76 -10.87
N SER A 74 8.91 -2.75 -10.12
CA SER A 74 8.30 -3.94 -9.53
C SER A 74 7.35 -4.69 -10.48
N GLY A 75 7.23 -4.25 -11.73
CA GLY A 75 6.44 -4.90 -12.76
C GLY A 75 5.05 -4.32 -13.00
N LEU A 76 4.72 -3.15 -12.44
CA LEU A 76 3.47 -2.45 -12.76
C LEU A 76 3.65 -1.71 -14.10
N ASP A 77 3.29 -2.38 -15.20
CA ASP A 77 3.35 -1.83 -16.54
C ASP A 77 2.37 -0.67 -16.72
N PRO A 78 2.82 0.58 -17.05
CA PRO A 78 1.95 1.74 -17.24
C PRO A 78 0.98 1.62 -18.44
N GLU A 79 1.26 0.73 -19.39
CA GLU A 79 0.36 0.47 -20.52
C GLU A 79 -0.83 -0.40 -20.09
N LYS A 80 -0.65 -1.26 -19.09
CA LYS A 80 -1.69 -2.16 -18.57
C LYS A 80 -2.40 -1.59 -17.33
N ASN A 81 -1.72 -0.72 -16.57
CA ASN A 81 -2.21 -0.17 -15.30
C ASN A 81 -2.34 1.35 -15.37
N VAL A 82 -3.28 1.90 -14.64
CA VAL A 82 -3.39 3.34 -14.45
C VAL A 82 -2.56 3.74 -13.21
N LEU A 83 -1.36 4.30 -13.46
CA LEU A 83 -0.45 4.79 -12.41
C LEU A 83 -0.56 6.31 -12.32
N PHE A 84 -1.00 6.88 -11.21
CA PHE A 84 -1.26 8.32 -11.09
C PHE A 84 -0.99 8.88 -9.70
N VAL A 85 -0.79 10.20 -9.64
CA VAL A 85 -0.68 10.95 -8.39
C VAL A 85 -2.07 11.43 -7.99
N GLN A 86 -2.49 11.16 -6.76
CA GLN A 86 -3.83 11.46 -6.26
C GLN A 86 -4.18 12.95 -6.42
N SER A 87 -3.28 13.86 -6.05
CA SER A 87 -3.50 15.30 -6.14
C SER A 87 -3.63 15.84 -7.58
N HIS A 88 -3.25 15.06 -8.60
CA HIS A 88 -3.44 15.42 -10.00
C HIS A 88 -4.87 15.21 -10.50
N VAL A 89 -5.72 14.57 -9.69
CA VAL A 89 -7.13 14.35 -10.00
C VAL A 89 -8.00 15.09 -8.96
N PRO A 90 -8.37 16.36 -9.19
CA PRO A 90 -9.10 17.19 -8.22
C PRO A 90 -10.43 16.58 -7.73
N ALA A 91 -11.00 15.67 -8.50
CA ALA A 91 -12.23 14.97 -8.15
C ALA A 91 -12.15 14.26 -6.79
N HIS A 92 -10.97 13.83 -6.35
CA HIS A 92 -10.76 13.21 -5.03
C HIS A 92 -11.15 14.15 -3.91
N ALA A 93 -10.62 15.39 -3.91
CA ALA A 93 -10.98 16.40 -2.91
C ALA A 93 -12.44 16.83 -3.04
N GLN A 94 -12.95 16.96 -4.26
CA GLN A 94 -14.31 17.39 -4.52
C GLN A 94 -15.35 16.38 -4.04
N LEU A 95 -15.13 15.08 -4.31
CA LEU A 95 -15.99 14.03 -3.76
C LEU A 95 -15.76 13.85 -2.27
N GLY A 96 -14.52 13.95 -1.80
CA GLY A 96 -14.17 13.87 -0.37
C GLY A 96 -15.01 14.86 0.45
N TRP A 97 -15.10 16.12 0.02
CA TRP A 97 -15.96 17.12 0.67
C TRP A 97 -17.43 16.70 0.69
N VAL A 98 -17.95 16.21 -0.44
CA VAL A 98 -19.34 15.74 -0.48
C VAL A 98 -19.55 14.61 0.52
N LEU A 99 -18.67 13.61 0.52
CA LEU A 99 -18.79 12.44 1.40
C LEU A 99 -18.57 12.78 2.87
N ASP A 100 -17.78 13.79 3.22
CA ASP A 100 -17.67 14.31 4.58
C ASP A 100 -19.06 14.70 5.13
N CYS A 101 -19.94 15.26 4.29
CA CYS A 101 -21.30 15.64 4.67
C CYS A 101 -22.21 14.41 4.91
N TYR A 102 -21.83 13.23 4.47
CA TYR A 102 -22.55 11.96 4.66
C TYR A 102 -21.83 10.97 5.58
N THR A 103 -20.72 11.39 6.19
CA THR A 103 -19.94 10.59 7.13
C THR A 103 -20.28 11.02 8.57
N MET A 104 -20.64 10.08 9.41
CA MET A 104 -21.07 10.41 10.77
C MET A 104 -19.87 10.60 11.69
N PHE A 105 -19.88 11.68 12.48
CA PHE A 105 -18.85 11.99 13.48
C PHE A 105 -18.55 10.82 14.41
N GLY A 106 -19.60 10.12 14.88
CA GLY A 106 -19.46 8.97 15.76
C GLY A 106 -18.80 7.75 15.09
N GLU A 107 -18.88 7.60 13.77
CA GLU A 107 -18.20 6.55 13.01
C GLU A 107 -16.70 6.87 12.94
N LEU A 108 -16.33 8.10 12.57
CA LEU A 108 -14.95 8.55 12.50
C LEU A 108 -14.23 8.47 13.85
N SER A 109 -14.91 8.89 14.94
CA SER A 109 -14.31 8.89 16.29
C SER A 109 -14.03 7.48 16.85
N ARG A 110 -14.69 6.44 16.30
CA ARG A 110 -14.44 5.03 16.67
C ARG A 110 -13.33 4.37 15.87
N MET A 111 -12.82 5.02 14.81
CA MET A 111 -11.74 4.47 13.97
C MET A 111 -10.48 4.22 14.81
N THR A 112 -9.99 2.96 14.81
CA THR A 112 -8.79 2.58 15.56
C THR A 112 -7.56 3.34 15.09
N GLN A 113 -7.38 3.49 13.78
CA GLN A 113 -6.24 4.23 13.23
C GLN A 113 -6.27 5.73 13.55
N PHE A 114 -7.44 6.35 13.72
CA PHE A 114 -7.50 7.73 14.21
C PHE A 114 -6.92 7.82 15.62
N LYS A 115 -7.31 6.91 16.52
CA LYS A 115 -6.80 6.86 17.89
C LYS A 115 -5.28 6.66 17.93
N ASP A 116 -4.77 5.71 17.15
CA ASP A 116 -3.34 5.40 17.07
C ASP A 116 -2.51 6.56 16.51
N LYS A 117 -2.99 7.19 15.43
CA LYS A 117 -2.30 8.33 14.81
C LYS A 117 -2.35 9.57 15.68
N SER A 118 -3.47 9.83 16.34
CA SER A 118 -3.62 10.95 17.28
C SER A 118 -2.69 10.80 18.48
N ALA A 119 -2.54 9.59 19.02
CA ALA A 119 -1.60 9.32 20.09
C ALA A 119 -0.13 9.55 19.69
N LYS A 120 0.23 9.23 18.41
CA LYS A 120 1.58 9.43 17.87
C LYS A 120 1.89 10.88 17.47
N ASN A 121 0.87 11.69 17.19
CA ASN A 121 0.98 13.05 16.69
C ASN A 121 0.15 14.02 17.54
N ALA A 122 0.27 13.92 18.86
CA ALA A 122 -0.54 14.68 19.82
C ALA A 122 -0.52 16.20 19.59
N ASP A 123 0.62 16.72 19.10
CA ASP A 123 0.82 18.15 18.84
C ASP A 123 0.22 18.63 17.51
N ASN A 124 -0.31 17.73 16.69
CA ASN A 124 -0.85 18.07 15.37
C ASN A 124 -2.06 17.19 15.00
N ILE A 125 -3.08 17.17 15.86
CA ILE A 125 -4.36 16.54 15.55
C ILE A 125 -5.20 17.54 14.75
N ASN A 126 -5.18 17.40 13.42
CA ASN A 126 -5.88 18.30 12.50
C ASN A 126 -7.14 17.63 11.92
N ALA A 127 -8.01 18.45 11.30
CA ALA A 127 -9.26 17.97 10.70
C ALA A 127 -9.03 16.86 9.66
N GLY A 128 -8.00 16.99 8.80
CA GLY A 128 -7.67 15.98 7.79
C GLY A 128 -7.31 14.62 8.39
N LEU A 129 -6.67 14.61 9.58
CA LEU A 129 -6.38 13.37 10.30
C LEU A 129 -7.66 12.71 10.83
N PHE A 130 -8.71 13.47 11.08
CA PHE A 130 -10.01 12.97 11.51
C PHE A 130 -10.87 12.50 10.33
N THR A 131 -10.89 13.29 9.23
CA THR A 131 -11.82 13.06 8.10
C THR A 131 -11.19 12.26 6.94
N TYR A 132 -9.90 11.90 6.98
CA TYR A 132 -9.27 11.14 5.89
C TYR A 132 -10.02 9.86 5.47
N PRO A 133 -10.83 9.16 6.31
CA PRO A 133 -11.60 8.02 5.86
C PRO A 133 -12.66 8.38 4.80
N ALA A 134 -13.22 9.60 4.84
CA ALA A 134 -14.13 10.08 3.81
C ALA A 134 -13.37 10.38 2.50
N LEU A 135 -12.15 10.92 2.57
CA LEU A 135 -11.29 11.07 1.38
C LEU A 135 -10.91 9.69 0.81
N MET A 136 -10.60 8.70 1.64
CA MET A 136 -10.33 7.34 1.17
C MET A 136 -11.57 6.71 0.53
N ALA A 137 -12.76 6.95 1.08
CA ALA A 137 -14.01 6.53 0.44
C ALA A 137 -14.18 7.21 -0.93
N ALA A 138 -13.88 8.50 -1.05
CA ALA A 138 -13.88 9.20 -2.33
C ALA A 138 -12.90 8.58 -3.34
N ASP A 139 -11.68 8.27 -2.90
CA ASP A 139 -10.68 7.59 -3.74
C ASP A 139 -11.25 6.33 -4.38
N ILE A 140 -11.92 5.49 -3.59
CA ILE A 140 -12.46 4.21 -4.03
C ILE A 140 -13.71 4.38 -4.90
N LEU A 141 -14.64 5.21 -4.45
CA LEU A 141 -15.96 5.35 -5.06
C LEU A 141 -15.93 6.12 -6.38
N LEU A 142 -14.98 7.05 -6.59
CA LEU A 142 -14.79 7.75 -7.86
C LEU A 142 -14.61 6.79 -9.03
N TYR A 143 -13.87 5.73 -8.81
CA TYR A 143 -13.55 4.74 -9.84
C TYR A 143 -14.56 3.60 -9.92
N GLN A 144 -15.61 3.59 -9.08
CA GLN A 144 -16.56 2.47 -9.01
C GLN A 144 -15.81 1.15 -8.81
N ALA A 145 -14.82 1.13 -7.93
CA ALA A 145 -13.98 -0.03 -7.70
C ALA A 145 -14.82 -1.21 -7.20
N ASP A 146 -14.59 -2.38 -7.80
CA ASP A 146 -15.23 -3.63 -7.34
C ASP A 146 -14.46 -4.22 -6.16
N LEU A 147 -13.13 -4.08 -6.19
CA LEU A 147 -12.22 -4.69 -5.22
C LEU A 147 -11.16 -3.69 -4.74
N VAL A 148 -10.85 -3.75 -3.45
CA VAL A 148 -9.78 -2.95 -2.84
C VAL A 148 -8.78 -3.88 -2.15
N PRO A 149 -7.55 -4.04 -2.67
CA PRO A 149 -6.50 -4.81 -2.02
C PRO A 149 -6.12 -4.18 -0.68
N VAL A 150 -6.39 -4.89 0.41
CA VAL A 150 -6.15 -4.38 1.77
C VAL A 150 -5.53 -5.45 2.66
N GLY A 151 -4.62 -5.03 3.55
CA GLY A 151 -4.24 -5.84 4.70
C GLY A 151 -5.36 -5.91 5.74
N GLY A 152 -5.26 -6.85 6.68
CA GLY A 152 -6.29 -7.03 7.71
C GLY A 152 -6.57 -5.79 8.57
N ASP A 153 -5.58 -4.92 8.74
CA ASP A 153 -5.66 -3.65 9.45
C ASP A 153 -6.46 -2.55 8.70
N GLN A 154 -6.70 -2.74 7.40
CA GLN A 154 -7.44 -1.79 6.56
C GLN A 154 -8.91 -2.20 6.32
N LYS A 155 -9.37 -3.34 6.83
CA LYS A 155 -10.76 -3.78 6.69
C LYS A 155 -11.76 -2.74 7.17
N GLN A 156 -11.50 -2.11 8.34
CA GLN A 156 -12.36 -1.08 8.89
C GLN A 156 -12.53 0.12 7.95
N HIS A 157 -11.52 0.46 7.15
CA HIS A 157 -11.61 1.54 6.17
C HIS A 157 -12.50 1.18 4.98
N VAL A 158 -12.46 -0.08 4.53
CA VAL A 158 -13.37 -0.54 3.47
C VAL A 158 -14.81 -0.62 3.99
N GLU A 159 -15.00 -1.03 5.24
CA GLU A 159 -16.31 -1.05 5.91
C GLU A 159 -16.93 0.36 5.97
N ILE A 160 -16.20 1.37 6.48
CA ILE A 160 -16.72 2.74 6.52
C ILE A 160 -16.98 3.29 5.11
N CYS A 161 -16.18 2.94 4.11
CA CYS A 161 -16.43 3.29 2.71
C CYS A 161 -17.77 2.71 2.22
N ARG A 162 -18.05 1.45 2.55
CA ARG A 162 -19.31 0.77 2.22
C ARG A 162 -20.50 1.42 2.92
N ASP A 163 -20.35 1.79 4.20
CA ASP A 163 -21.40 2.44 4.98
C ASP A 163 -21.76 3.82 4.40
N ILE A 164 -20.75 4.61 4.04
CA ILE A 164 -20.93 5.91 3.37
C ILE A 164 -21.65 5.72 2.02
N ALA A 165 -21.18 4.77 1.20
CA ALA A 165 -21.78 4.48 -0.11
C ALA A 165 -23.23 3.99 0.03
N THR A 166 -23.52 3.11 0.99
CA THR A 166 -24.86 2.61 1.28
C THR A 166 -25.79 3.73 1.69
N ARG A 167 -25.34 4.60 2.59
CA ARG A 167 -26.11 5.77 3.05
C ARG A 167 -26.41 6.73 1.90
N PHE A 168 -25.41 7.03 1.08
CA PHE A 168 -25.58 7.90 -0.08
C PHE A 168 -26.56 7.29 -1.11
N ASN A 169 -26.39 6.01 -1.43
CA ASN A 169 -27.28 5.29 -2.33
C ASN A 169 -28.71 5.22 -1.80
N GLY A 170 -28.90 5.05 -0.50
CA GLY A 170 -30.22 5.06 0.13
C GLY A 170 -30.97 6.40 0.00
N LEU A 171 -30.23 7.52 0.00
CA LEU A 171 -30.80 8.86 -0.15
C LEU A 171 -31.07 9.24 -1.60
N TYR A 172 -30.17 8.85 -2.52
CA TYR A 172 -30.15 9.38 -3.89
C TYR A 172 -30.31 8.29 -4.98
N GLY A 173 -30.54 7.04 -4.57
CA GLY A 173 -30.57 5.87 -5.47
C GLY A 173 -29.19 5.47 -5.97
N ASP A 174 -29.11 4.35 -6.66
CA ASP A 174 -27.86 3.70 -7.10
C ASP A 174 -26.88 4.70 -7.76
N THR A 175 -25.81 5.00 -7.04
CA THR A 175 -24.78 5.94 -7.45
C THR A 175 -23.41 5.29 -7.41
N PHE A 176 -23.08 4.64 -6.29
CA PHE A 176 -21.82 3.99 -6.04
C PHE A 176 -21.95 2.48 -6.01
N LYS A 177 -20.98 1.79 -6.61
CA LYS A 177 -20.76 0.36 -6.33
C LYS A 177 -20.23 0.21 -4.92
N LEU A 178 -20.63 -0.86 -4.22
CA LEU A 178 -20.08 -1.21 -2.92
C LEU A 178 -18.80 -2.03 -3.12
N PRO A 179 -17.63 -1.52 -2.74
CA PRO A 179 -16.38 -2.24 -2.94
C PRO A 179 -16.25 -3.41 -1.97
N ASP A 180 -15.64 -4.51 -2.42
CA ASP A 180 -15.27 -5.61 -1.55
C ASP A 180 -13.77 -5.59 -1.22
N PRO A 181 -13.36 -5.98 0.00
CA PRO A 181 -11.96 -6.14 0.32
C PRO A 181 -11.37 -7.31 -0.46
N TYR A 182 -10.26 -7.09 -1.15
CA TYR A 182 -9.48 -8.14 -1.78
C TYR A 182 -8.31 -8.52 -0.85
N ILE A 183 -8.34 -9.75 -0.35
CA ILE A 183 -7.25 -10.28 0.48
C ILE A 183 -6.43 -11.20 -0.40
N PRO A 184 -5.18 -10.84 -0.75
CA PRO A 184 -4.32 -11.69 -1.56
C PRO A 184 -4.15 -13.06 -0.92
N LYS A 185 -4.25 -14.13 -1.71
CA LYS A 185 -4.02 -15.52 -1.25
C LYS A 185 -2.57 -15.72 -0.76
N VAL A 186 -1.64 -14.97 -1.31
CA VAL A 186 -0.23 -14.97 -0.98
C VAL A 186 0.15 -13.54 -0.59
N GLY A 187 0.14 -13.23 0.67
CA GLY A 187 0.56 -11.93 1.19
C GLY A 187 1.27 -12.15 2.52
N ALA A 188 2.59 -11.97 2.53
CA ALA A 188 3.36 -12.08 3.75
C ALA A 188 3.15 -10.82 4.61
N ARG A 189 2.62 -10.97 5.82
CA ARG A 189 2.67 -9.90 6.82
C ARG A 189 4.07 -9.87 7.42
N ILE A 190 4.93 -9.06 6.81
CA ILE A 190 6.32 -8.94 7.26
C ILE A 190 6.37 -8.13 8.57
N MET A 191 7.03 -8.72 9.57
CA MET A 191 7.19 -8.13 10.89
C MET A 191 8.53 -7.39 10.99
N SER A 192 8.65 -6.48 11.97
CA SER A 192 9.91 -5.81 12.28
C SER A 192 11.01 -6.81 12.61
N LEU A 193 12.22 -6.59 12.12
CA LEU A 193 13.36 -7.49 12.39
C LEU A 193 13.81 -7.43 13.85
N THR A 194 13.57 -6.31 14.55
CA THR A 194 13.97 -6.12 15.94
C THR A 194 12.82 -6.29 16.93
N THR A 195 11.57 -6.20 16.46
CA THR A 195 10.36 -6.39 17.28
C THR A 195 9.36 -7.25 16.50
N PRO A 196 9.59 -8.57 16.40
CA PRO A 196 8.84 -9.45 15.48
C PRO A 196 7.38 -9.69 15.85
N THR A 197 6.90 -9.07 16.92
CA THR A 197 5.47 -8.98 17.28
C THR A 197 4.77 -7.77 16.66
N SER A 198 5.53 -6.82 16.10
CA SER A 198 5.03 -5.62 15.44
C SER A 198 5.27 -5.69 13.93
N LYS A 199 4.32 -5.18 13.12
CA LYS A 199 4.47 -5.08 11.66
C LYS A 199 5.65 -4.18 11.29
N MET A 200 6.45 -4.57 10.28
CA MET A 200 7.50 -3.71 9.71
C MET A 200 6.90 -2.38 9.26
N SER A 201 7.42 -1.29 9.79
CA SER A 201 6.88 0.05 9.57
C SER A 201 7.98 1.07 9.36
N LYS A 202 7.76 2.04 8.46
CA LYS A 202 8.62 3.21 8.25
C LYS A 202 8.78 4.06 9.52
N SER A 203 7.79 4.03 10.40
CA SER A 203 7.76 4.79 11.65
C SER A 203 8.33 4.01 12.85
N ASP A 204 9.03 2.89 12.61
CA ASP A 204 9.71 2.16 13.68
C ASP A 204 10.80 3.06 14.29
N LYS A 205 10.85 3.11 15.61
CA LYS A 205 11.89 3.87 16.33
C LYS A 205 13.28 3.27 16.11
N ASP A 206 13.38 1.95 16.00
CA ASP A 206 14.60 1.25 15.63
C ASP A 206 14.67 1.01 14.13
N GLN A 207 15.47 1.81 13.43
CA GLN A 207 15.66 1.68 11.97
C GLN A 207 16.27 0.34 11.55
N ASN A 208 16.85 -0.46 12.46
CA ASN A 208 17.27 -1.83 12.16
C ASN A 208 16.09 -2.80 12.03
N GLY A 209 14.91 -2.44 12.54
CA GLY A 209 13.69 -3.22 12.41
C GLY A 209 13.05 -3.17 11.03
N CYS A 210 13.44 -2.20 10.20
CA CYS A 210 12.83 -1.94 8.90
C CYS A 210 13.86 -2.02 7.77
N VAL A 211 13.57 -2.81 6.73
CA VAL A 211 14.36 -2.89 5.50
C VAL A 211 13.65 -2.11 4.41
N TYR A 212 14.36 -1.22 3.70
CA TYR A 212 13.83 -0.45 2.59
C TYR A 212 14.18 -1.09 1.24
N MET A 213 13.30 -0.92 0.24
CA MET A 213 13.48 -1.55 -1.09
C MET A 213 14.74 -1.07 -1.83
N LEU A 214 15.11 0.20 -1.62
CA LEU A 214 16.26 0.84 -2.28
C LEU A 214 17.48 0.95 -1.35
N GLU A 215 17.47 0.23 -0.25
CA GLU A 215 18.57 0.23 0.71
C GLU A 215 19.81 -0.48 0.13
N LYS A 216 21.00 -0.04 0.56
CA LYS A 216 22.27 -0.64 0.11
C LYS A 216 22.40 -2.08 0.59
N PRO A 217 22.99 -2.99 -0.24
CA PRO A 217 23.15 -4.40 0.12
C PRO A 217 23.80 -4.63 1.47
N GLU A 218 24.86 -3.89 1.78
CA GLU A 218 25.59 -4.00 3.06
C GLU A 218 24.74 -3.63 4.26
N ASP A 219 23.85 -2.66 4.13
CA ASP A 219 22.94 -2.26 5.20
C ASP A 219 21.84 -3.31 5.40
N ILE A 220 21.30 -3.86 4.32
CA ILE A 220 20.34 -4.98 4.38
C ILE A 220 20.96 -6.16 5.12
N LEU A 221 22.15 -6.61 4.71
CA LEU A 221 22.86 -7.72 5.35
C LEU A 221 23.12 -7.45 6.83
N ARG A 222 23.54 -6.23 7.19
CA ARG A 222 23.79 -5.81 8.57
C ARG A 222 22.51 -5.89 9.41
N LYS A 223 21.35 -5.48 8.88
CA LYS A 223 20.06 -5.54 9.56
C LYS A 223 19.61 -6.98 9.80
N PHE A 224 19.73 -7.85 8.80
CA PHE A 224 19.38 -9.26 8.98
C PHE A 224 20.28 -9.96 10.01
N LYS A 225 21.59 -9.69 10.03
CA LYS A 225 22.49 -10.21 11.07
C LYS A 225 22.06 -9.82 12.48
N LYS A 226 21.50 -8.61 12.66
CA LYS A 226 21.00 -8.09 13.94
C LYS A 226 19.54 -8.48 14.24
N ALA A 227 18.83 -9.14 13.33
CA ALA A 227 17.44 -9.51 13.52
C ALA A 227 17.26 -10.34 14.79
N MET A 228 16.16 -10.10 15.51
CA MET A 228 15.84 -10.80 16.75
C MET A 228 15.50 -12.28 16.49
N THR A 229 16.08 -13.16 17.27
CA THR A 229 15.79 -14.60 17.31
C THR A 229 15.81 -15.07 18.76
N ASP A 230 15.25 -16.26 19.02
CA ASP A 230 15.32 -16.92 20.32
C ASP A 230 16.71 -17.53 20.59
N SER A 231 16.85 -18.26 21.69
CA SER A 231 18.09 -18.91 22.13
C SER A 231 18.23 -20.38 21.72
N ASP A 232 17.21 -21.00 21.09
CA ASP A 232 17.21 -22.45 20.82
C ASP A 232 18.13 -22.87 19.67
N ALA A 233 18.62 -21.89 18.87
CA ALA A 233 19.47 -22.12 17.70
C ALA A 233 18.88 -23.11 16.66
N CYS A 234 17.56 -23.32 16.68
CA CYS A 234 16.83 -24.23 15.80
C CYS A 234 15.90 -23.46 14.86
N VAL A 235 16.15 -23.54 13.54
CA VAL A 235 15.30 -22.95 12.51
C VAL A 235 14.05 -23.79 12.35
N ARG A 236 12.93 -23.32 12.90
CA ARG A 236 11.61 -23.95 12.86
C ARG A 236 10.52 -22.90 12.80
N PHE A 237 9.50 -23.16 11.98
CA PHE A 237 8.35 -22.27 11.86
C PHE A 237 7.38 -22.47 13.02
N ASP A 238 7.35 -21.50 13.93
CA ASP A 238 6.50 -21.48 15.11
C ASP A 238 6.21 -20.01 15.47
N PRO A 239 5.18 -19.40 14.88
CA PRO A 239 4.90 -17.98 15.07
C PRO A 239 4.60 -17.57 16.52
N GLU A 240 4.11 -18.48 17.35
CA GLU A 240 3.77 -18.22 18.74
C GLU A 240 5.02 -18.20 19.64
N ASN A 241 5.89 -19.20 19.50
CA ASN A 241 7.06 -19.35 20.38
C ASN A 241 8.35 -18.81 19.76
N LYS A 242 8.42 -18.73 18.43
CA LYS A 242 9.59 -18.29 17.66
C LYS A 242 9.23 -17.18 16.64
N PRO A 243 8.61 -16.07 17.08
CA PRO A 243 8.11 -15.06 16.14
C PRO A 243 9.21 -14.45 15.25
N GLY A 244 10.43 -14.26 15.79
CA GLY A 244 11.57 -13.72 15.03
C GLY A 244 12.05 -14.69 13.95
N VAL A 245 12.25 -15.97 14.29
CA VAL A 245 12.68 -17.01 13.33
C VAL A 245 11.59 -17.23 12.28
N SER A 246 10.32 -17.30 12.69
CA SER A 246 9.19 -17.49 11.79
C SER A 246 9.04 -16.33 10.80
N ASN A 247 9.27 -15.07 11.23
CA ASN A 247 9.31 -13.92 10.34
C ASN A 247 10.44 -14.02 9.30
N LEU A 248 11.65 -14.43 9.73
CA LEU A 248 12.77 -14.63 8.82
C LEU A 248 12.50 -15.78 7.82
N MET A 249 11.90 -16.88 8.29
CA MET A 249 11.49 -17.98 7.41
C MET A 249 10.44 -17.56 6.40
N GLN A 250 9.48 -16.73 6.80
CA GLN A 250 8.47 -16.19 5.91
C GLN A 250 9.11 -15.30 4.82
N ILE A 251 10.05 -14.41 5.20
CA ILE A 251 10.79 -13.57 4.26
C ILE A 251 11.58 -14.45 3.29
N TYR A 252 12.31 -15.44 3.80
CA TYR A 252 13.13 -16.34 2.98
C TYR A 252 12.28 -17.18 2.02
N SER A 253 11.16 -17.73 2.51
CA SER A 253 10.21 -18.48 1.69
C SER A 253 9.67 -17.65 0.52
N VAL A 254 9.24 -16.41 0.79
CA VAL A 254 8.72 -15.52 -0.26
C VAL A 254 9.83 -15.07 -1.23
N ALA A 255 11.06 -14.87 -0.75
CA ALA A 255 12.18 -14.46 -1.59
C ALA A 255 12.68 -15.61 -2.50
N THR A 256 12.69 -16.86 -2.01
CA THR A 256 13.26 -18.01 -2.70
C THR A 256 12.23 -18.94 -3.34
N GLY A 257 10.96 -18.84 -2.97
CA GLY A 257 9.88 -19.76 -3.37
C GLY A 257 9.90 -21.12 -2.63
N ARG A 258 10.77 -21.30 -1.62
CA ARG A 258 10.88 -22.56 -0.82
C ARG A 258 9.78 -22.61 0.23
N ASP A 259 9.26 -23.79 0.48
CA ASP A 259 8.34 -24.03 1.60
C ASP A 259 9.09 -24.13 2.95
N TYR A 260 8.35 -24.04 4.05
CA TYR A 260 8.94 -24.04 5.38
C TYR A 260 9.64 -25.34 5.73
N ALA A 261 9.13 -26.49 5.29
CA ALA A 261 9.74 -27.79 5.56
C ALA A 261 11.12 -27.91 4.88
N THR A 262 11.22 -27.43 3.64
CA THR A 262 12.50 -27.36 2.91
C THR A 262 13.50 -26.44 3.62
N ILE A 263 13.05 -25.29 4.13
CA ILE A 263 13.90 -24.34 4.86
C ILE A 263 14.40 -24.96 6.18
N GLU A 264 13.53 -25.63 6.93
CA GLU A 264 13.91 -26.31 8.16
C GLU A 264 14.97 -27.40 7.93
N ALA A 265 14.80 -28.19 6.87
CA ALA A 265 15.76 -29.23 6.50
C ALA A 265 17.10 -28.64 6.05
N GLU A 266 17.10 -27.57 5.28
CA GLU A 266 18.30 -26.89 4.78
C GLU A 266 19.15 -26.33 5.93
N PHE A 267 18.54 -25.77 6.96
CA PHE A 267 19.26 -25.16 8.08
C PHE A 267 19.31 -26.02 9.34
N ALA A 268 18.96 -27.32 9.23
CA ALA A 268 19.05 -28.22 10.35
C ALA A 268 20.49 -28.31 10.91
N GLY A 269 20.66 -27.97 12.18
CA GLY A 269 21.96 -28.00 12.87
C GLY A 269 22.92 -26.86 12.54
N GLN A 270 22.49 -25.85 11.72
CA GLN A 270 23.40 -24.76 11.28
C GLN A 270 23.39 -23.53 12.19
N GLY A 271 22.50 -23.39 13.11
CA GLY A 271 22.36 -22.20 13.94
C GLY A 271 21.89 -20.94 13.19
N TYR A 272 21.55 -19.88 13.95
CA TYR A 272 20.91 -18.70 13.38
C TYR A 272 21.83 -17.78 12.56
N GLY A 273 23.16 -17.85 12.76
CA GLY A 273 24.10 -17.00 12.03
C GLY A 273 24.08 -17.26 10.52
N SER A 274 24.18 -18.53 10.12
CA SER A 274 24.11 -18.96 8.71
C SER A 274 22.73 -18.63 8.13
N PHE A 275 21.65 -18.92 8.85
CA PHE A 275 20.29 -18.66 8.41
C PHE A 275 20.04 -17.15 8.16
N LYS A 276 20.39 -16.28 9.11
CA LYS A 276 20.24 -14.83 8.97
C LYS A 276 21.02 -14.28 7.78
N THR A 277 22.20 -14.83 7.52
CA THR A 277 23.02 -14.43 6.36
C THR A 277 22.32 -14.83 5.05
N ALA A 278 21.86 -16.07 4.95
CA ALA A 278 21.15 -16.56 3.76
C ALA A 278 19.85 -15.78 3.49
N VAL A 279 19.08 -15.43 4.53
CA VAL A 279 17.89 -14.59 4.39
C VAL A 279 18.28 -13.21 3.87
N GLY A 280 19.31 -12.58 4.44
CA GLY A 280 19.78 -11.27 4.00
C GLY A 280 20.23 -11.27 2.54
N GLU A 281 21.00 -12.27 2.14
CA GLU A 281 21.46 -12.44 0.76
C GLU A 281 20.30 -12.66 -0.22
N SER A 282 19.32 -13.49 0.14
CA SER A 282 18.13 -13.71 -0.69
C SER A 282 17.31 -12.42 -0.89
N VAL A 283 17.22 -11.57 0.13
CA VAL A 283 16.53 -10.26 0.03
C VAL A 283 17.34 -9.28 -0.83
N VAL A 284 18.67 -9.25 -0.70
CA VAL A 284 19.53 -8.41 -1.55
C VAL A 284 19.34 -8.78 -3.02
N GLU A 285 19.34 -10.07 -3.36
CA GLU A 285 19.15 -10.55 -4.73
C GLU A 285 17.73 -10.27 -5.24
N LEU A 286 16.71 -10.45 -4.40
CA LEU A 286 15.32 -10.14 -4.74
C LEU A 286 15.14 -8.66 -5.07
N LEU A 287 15.76 -7.76 -4.31
CA LEU A 287 15.60 -6.32 -4.47
C LEU A 287 16.56 -5.71 -5.49
N ARG A 288 17.64 -6.40 -5.86
CA ARG A 288 18.67 -5.90 -6.79
C ARG A 288 18.08 -5.40 -8.11
N PRO A 289 17.31 -6.19 -8.88
CA PRO A 289 16.76 -5.73 -10.17
C PRO A 289 15.80 -4.56 -9.99
N ILE A 290 15.04 -4.53 -8.90
CA ILE A 290 14.09 -3.43 -8.60
C ILE A 290 14.86 -2.15 -8.30
N ARG A 291 15.93 -2.22 -7.51
CA ARG A 291 16.76 -1.08 -7.17
C ARG A 291 17.43 -0.50 -8.41
N GLU A 292 18.10 -1.35 -9.21
CA GLU A 292 18.79 -0.95 -10.43
C GLU A 292 17.83 -0.29 -11.44
N GLU A 293 16.65 -0.86 -11.64
CA GLU A 293 15.65 -0.31 -12.54
C GLU A 293 15.02 0.97 -11.99
N THR A 294 14.79 1.05 -10.67
CA THR A 294 14.29 2.29 -10.05
C THR A 294 15.29 3.44 -10.24
N GLU A 295 16.59 3.18 -10.03
CA GLU A 295 17.65 4.18 -10.24
C GLU A 295 17.71 4.63 -11.70
N ARG A 296 17.60 3.71 -12.65
CA ARG A 296 17.53 4.01 -14.08
C ARG A 296 16.34 4.91 -14.43
N LEU A 297 15.16 4.57 -13.91
CA LEU A 297 13.93 5.32 -14.14
C LEU A 297 14.00 6.74 -13.53
N LEU A 298 14.59 6.89 -12.35
CA LEU A 298 14.77 8.18 -11.69
C LEU A 298 15.72 9.12 -12.45
N ALA A 299 16.61 8.57 -13.27
CA ALA A 299 17.44 9.36 -14.17
C ALA A 299 16.66 9.92 -15.37
N ASP A 300 15.56 9.26 -15.77
CA ASP A 300 14.65 9.71 -16.85
C ASP A 300 13.38 10.34 -16.28
N LYS A 301 13.52 11.57 -15.81
CA LYS A 301 12.39 12.33 -15.24
C LYS A 301 11.29 12.60 -16.27
N SER A 302 11.63 12.74 -17.54
CA SER A 302 10.65 13.02 -18.62
C SER A 302 9.74 11.81 -18.85
N TYR A 303 10.29 10.61 -18.79
CA TYR A 303 9.50 9.38 -18.86
C TYR A 303 8.54 9.27 -17.67
N LEU A 304 9.03 9.43 -16.44
CA LEU A 304 8.17 9.38 -15.24
C LEU A 304 7.07 10.44 -15.31
N GLU A 305 7.39 11.66 -15.80
CA GLU A 305 6.41 12.72 -15.99
C GLU A 305 5.34 12.31 -16.99
N SER A 306 5.70 11.73 -18.11
CA SER A 306 4.76 11.23 -19.11
C SER A 306 3.82 10.16 -18.52
N VAL A 307 4.35 9.23 -17.72
CA VAL A 307 3.57 8.16 -17.10
C VAL A 307 2.53 8.72 -16.12
N TYR A 308 2.94 9.55 -15.14
CA TYR A 308 1.96 10.03 -14.15
C TYR A 308 0.95 11.01 -14.74
N ARG A 309 1.29 11.79 -15.79
CA ARG A 309 0.35 12.66 -16.50
C ARG A 309 -0.68 11.85 -17.27
N ALA A 310 -0.26 10.90 -18.09
CA ALA A 310 -1.16 10.02 -18.82
C ALA A 310 -2.06 9.20 -17.86
N GLY A 311 -1.50 8.71 -16.75
CA GLY A 311 -2.26 8.03 -15.71
C GLY A 311 -3.31 8.95 -15.07
N ALA A 312 -2.95 10.20 -14.76
CA ALA A 312 -3.87 11.17 -14.18
C ALA A 312 -5.01 11.53 -15.16
N GLU A 313 -4.74 11.64 -16.46
CA GLU A 313 -5.77 11.89 -17.48
C GLU A 313 -6.76 10.73 -17.57
N LYS A 314 -6.27 9.48 -17.65
CA LYS A 314 -7.12 8.28 -17.64
C LYS A 314 -7.96 8.21 -16.35
N ALA A 315 -7.33 8.45 -15.19
CA ALA A 315 -8.01 8.46 -13.90
C ALA A 315 -9.06 9.57 -13.81
N ALA A 316 -8.73 10.80 -14.22
CA ALA A 316 -9.63 11.94 -14.20
C ALA A 316 -10.87 11.73 -15.09
N TYR A 317 -10.71 11.07 -16.24
CA TYR A 317 -11.84 10.74 -17.11
C TYR A 317 -12.91 9.91 -16.39
N VAL A 318 -12.49 8.87 -15.69
CA VAL A 318 -13.41 8.00 -14.93
C VAL A 318 -13.97 8.71 -13.71
N ALA A 319 -13.11 9.37 -12.94
CA ALA A 319 -13.46 10.08 -11.72
C ALA A 319 -14.50 11.18 -11.97
N ASN A 320 -14.31 12.00 -13.01
CA ASN A 320 -15.21 13.08 -13.35
C ASN A 320 -16.60 12.61 -13.80
N ARG A 321 -16.71 11.44 -14.42
CA ARG A 321 -18.02 10.82 -14.76
C ARG A 321 -18.81 10.50 -13.51
N THR A 322 -18.17 9.91 -12.50
CA THR A 322 -18.80 9.60 -11.22
C THR A 322 -19.14 10.89 -10.46
N LEU A 323 -18.20 11.83 -10.37
CA LEU A 323 -18.40 13.11 -9.69
C LEU A 323 -19.58 13.90 -10.29
N SER A 324 -19.70 13.92 -11.61
CA SER A 324 -20.82 14.62 -12.30
C SER A 324 -22.17 14.01 -11.93
N LYS A 325 -22.26 12.68 -11.81
CA LYS A 325 -23.49 12.00 -11.32
C LYS A 325 -23.81 12.42 -9.89
N VAL A 326 -22.78 12.44 -9.01
CA VAL A 326 -22.95 12.85 -7.62
C VAL A 326 -23.42 14.30 -7.53
N TYR A 327 -22.79 15.23 -8.25
CA TYR A 327 -23.17 16.64 -8.25
C TYR A 327 -24.63 16.85 -8.66
N LYS A 328 -25.05 16.16 -9.74
CA LYS A 328 -26.46 16.21 -10.16
C LYS A 328 -27.42 15.70 -9.08
N LYS A 329 -27.05 14.62 -8.36
CA LYS A 329 -27.91 14.00 -7.35
C LYS A 329 -28.01 14.83 -6.07
N VAL A 330 -26.95 15.50 -5.65
CA VAL A 330 -26.99 16.43 -4.51
C VAL A 330 -27.55 17.80 -4.84
N GLY A 331 -27.89 18.07 -6.10
CA GLY A 331 -28.55 19.30 -6.53
C GLY A 331 -27.61 20.46 -6.88
N PHE A 332 -26.33 20.19 -7.12
CA PHE A 332 -25.43 21.23 -7.61
C PHE A 332 -25.74 21.58 -9.07
N LEU A 333 -25.61 22.87 -9.39
CA LEU A 333 -25.81 23.34 -10.76
C LEU A 333 -24.74 22.74 -11.69
N ALA A 334 -25.14 22.38 -12.90
CA ALA A 334 -24.21 21.91 -13.93
C ALA A 334 -23.20 23.01 -14.26
N ARG A 335 -21.92 22.59 -14.47
CA ARG A 335 -20.85 23.48 -14.97
C ARG A 335 -20.89 23.58 -16.48
#